data_ef9817fd2cff7d5890961191f89cc3e4
#
_entry.id   ef9817fd2cff7d5890961191f89cc3e4
#
_cell.length_a   1.000
_cell.length_b   1.000
_cell.length_c   1.000
_cell.angle_alpha   90.00
_cell.angle_beta   90.00
_cell.angle_gamma   90.00
#
_symmetry.space_group_name_H-M   'P 1'
#
loop_
_entity.id
_entity.type
_entity.pdbx_description
1 polymer ?
#
loop_
_entity_poly.entity_id
_entity_poly.type
_entity_poly.pdbx_seq_one_letter_code
_entity_poly.pdbx_strand_id
1 'polypeptide(L)'
;MLQTILSIAGKPGLYKLVSRGKMNLIVESLDETHKRQPAFGTDRVTSLADIAMFTDTDDVPLGEVLAKLRDKEDSKLPSLNWRKASAKELQSYFAEVLPNFDRDRVHTSDIKKLLQWYEILVKAGVTNFEEDMKPTEGDNTDDRL
;
A
#
# COMPACT_ATOMS: atom_id res chain seq x y z
N MET A 1 -0.07 11.34 3.19
CA MET A 1 -0.84 10.93 2.03
C MET A 1 -1.25 9.46 2.06
N LEU A 2 -0.35 8.56 2.45
CA LEU A 2 -0.75 7.14 2.60
C LEU A 2 -1.85 6.94 3.63
N GLN A 3 -2.00 7.85 4.57
CA GLN A 3 -3.07 7.78 5.56
C GLN A 3 -4.44 7.83 4.91
N THR A 4 -4.54 8.50 3.77
CA THR A 4 -5.79 8.64 3.05
C THR A 4 -5.89 7.68 1.87
N ILE A 5 -4.88 6.83 1.66
CA ILE A 5 -4.93 5.80 0.64
C ILE A 5 -5.38 4.51 1.30
N LEU A 6 -6.44 3.93 0.79
CA LEU A 6 -7.13 2.83 1.43
C LEU A 6 -7.15 1.59 0.57
N SER A 7 -7.05 0.44 1.24
CA SER A 7 -7.30 -0.87 0.64
C SER A 7 -8.61 -1.39 1.20
N ILE A 8 -9.50 -1.84 0.34
CA ILE A 8 -10.79 -2.37 0.77
C ILE A 8 -10.84 -3.85 0.41
N ALA A 9 -11.06 -4.70 1.42
CA ALA A 9 -11.10 -6.13 1.22
C ALA A 9 -12.19 -6.50 0.21
N GLY A 10 -11.85 -7.37 -0.71
CA GLY A 10 -12.77 -7.81 -1.75
C GLY A 10 -12.86 -6.88 -2.96
N LYS A 11 -12.18 -5.74 -2.92
CA LYS A 11 -12.16 -4.80 -4.04
C LYS A 11 -10.73 -4.63 -4.52
N PRO A 12 -10.48 -4.71 -5.82
CA PRO A 12 -9.12 -4.57 -6.34
C PRO A 12 -8.66 -3.14 -6.30
N GLY A 13 -7.34 -2.96 -6.28
CA GLY A 13 -6.73 -1.64 -6.36
C GLY A 13 -6.76 -0.87 -5.07
N LEU A 14 -6.59 0.43 -5.19
CA LEU A 14 -6.51 1.33 -4.07
C LEU A 14 -7.52 2.46 -4.24
N TYR A 15 -7.85 3.08 -3.11
CA TYR A 15 -8.82 4.16 -3.09
C TYR A 15 -8.30 5.32 -2.27
N LYS A 16 -8.69 6.53 -2.64
CA LYS A 16 -8.36 7.72 -1.90
C LYS A 16 -9.59 8.16 -1.12
N LEU A 17 -9.40 8.50 0.16
CA LEU A 17 -10.48 9.02 0.97
C LEU A 17 -10.83 10.43 0.50
N VAL A 18 -12.08 10.65 0.15
CA VAL A 18 -12.56 11.95 -0.31
C VAL A 18 -13.28 12.69 0.82
N SER A 19 -14.17 12.00 1.51
CA SER A 19 -14.90 12.62 2.61
C SER A 19 -15.43 11.56 3.56
N ARG A 20 -15.86 12.01 4.73
CA ARG A 20 -16.44 11.12 5.75
C ARG A 20 -17.89 11.51 5.97
N GLY A 21 -18.78 10.52 5.90
CA GLY A 21 -20.15 10.70 6.29
C GLY A 21 -20.38 10.14 7.68
N LYS A 22 -21.62 10.18 8.13
CA LYS A 22 -21.96 9.64 9.44
C LYS A 22 -21.86 8.12 9.49
N MET A 23 -22.27 7.47 8.42
CA MET A 23 -22.34 6.01 8.37
C MET A 23 -21.40 5.41 7.35
N ASN A 24 -20.69 6.22 6.59
CA ASN A 24 -19.85 5.72 5.52
C ASN A 24 -18.70 6.67 5.24
N LEU A 25 -17.80 6.18 4.40
CA LEU A 25 -16.73 6.99 3.82
C LEU A 25 -17.02 7.13 2.34
N ILE A 26 -16.64 8.25 1.76
CA ILE A 26 -16.68 8.41 0.31
C ILE A 26 -15.25 8.28 -0.17
N VAL A 27 -15.02 7.34 -1.07
CA VAL A 27 -13.70 7.04 -1.59
C VAL A 27 -13.70 7.16 -3.10
N GLU A 28 -12.52 7.43 -3.66
CA GLU A 28 -12.33 7.55 -5.08
C GLU A 28 -11.24 6.59 -5.53
N SER A 29 -11.51 5.81 -6.57
CA SER A 29 -10.52 4.86 -7.05
C SER A 29 -9.28 5.58 -7.59
N LEU A 30 -8.11 5.00 -7.35
CA LEU A 30 -6.84 5.54 -7.83
C LEU A 30 -6.50 4.95 -9.19
N ASP A 31 -7.46 4.99 -10.11
CA ASP A 31 -7.24 4.56 -11.48
C ASP A 31 -7.72 5.67 -12.41
N GLU A 32 -7.71 5.40 -13.68
CA GLU A 32 -8.10 6.38 -14.68
C GLU A 32 -9.55 6.81 -14.60
N THR A 33 -10.40 5.99 -13.98
CA THR A 33 -11.82 6.28 -13.91
C THR A 33 -12.16 7.29 -12.82
N HIS A 34 -11.32 7.39 -11.77
CA HIS A 34 -11.57 8.27 -10.63
C HIS A 34 -13.00 8.13 -10.10
N LYS A 35 -13.47 6.89 -10.06
CA LYS A 35 -14.85 6.62 -9.68
C LYS A 35 -15.03 6.76 -8.18
N ARG A 36 -16.02 7.54 -7.77
CA ARG A 36 -16.35 7.71 -6.36
C ARG A 36 -17.43 6.72 -5.95
N GLN A 37 -17.31 6.21 -4.75
CA GLN A 37 -18.27 5.26 -4.21
C GLN A 37 -18.24 5.29 -2.69
N PRO A 38 -19.32 4.85 -2.04
CA PRO A 38 -19.32 4.79 -0.59
C PRO A 38 -18.64 3.50 -0.12
N ALA A 39 -17.97 3.60 1.03
CA ALA A 39 -17.47 2.44 1.76
C ALA A 39 -18.16 2.46 3.12
N PHE A 40 -18.76 1.34 3.50
CA PHE A 40 -19.55 1.28 4.71
C PHE A 40 -18.78 0.61 5.84
N GLY A 41 -19.30 0.75 7.06
CA GLY A 41 -18.64 0.17 8.22
C GLY A 41 -18.52 -1.35 8.17
N THR A 42 -19.33 -2.01 7.34
CA THR A 42 -19.22 -3.46 7.13
C THR A 42 -18.07 -3.83 6.21
N ASP A 43 -17.55 -2.87 5.46
CA ASP A 43 -16.40 -3.13 4.58
C ASP A 43 -15.13 -3.13 5.40
N ARG A 44 -14.20 -3.99 5.02
CA ARG A 44 -12.90 -4.02 5.67
C ARG A 44 -12.00 -3.03 4.96
N VAL A 45 -11.84 -1.87 5.57
CA VAL A 45 -11.06 -0.78 5.00
C VAL A 45 -9.80 -0.60 5.82
N THR A 46 -8.65 -0.59 5.16
CA THR A 46 -7.36 -0.43 5.82
C THR A 46 -6.59 0.70 5.18
N SER A 47 -6.07 1.61 6.00
CA SER A 47 -5.16 2.64 5.53
C SER A 47 -3.79 2.03 5.25
N LEU A 48 -3.16 2.40 4.13
CA LEU A 48 -1.83 1.91 3.84
C LEU A 48 -0.81 2.34 4.89
N ALA A 49 -1.06 3.45 5.56
CA ALA A 49 -0.17 3.91 6.63
C ALA A 49 -0.16 2.97 7.83
N ASP A 50 -1.19 2.14 7.98
CA ASP A 50 -1.30 1.21 9.10
C ASP A 50 -0.74 -0.18 8.79
N ILE A 51 -0.24 -0.39 7.59
CA ILE A 51 0.27 -1.70 7.17
C ILE A 51 1.78 -1.75 7.38
N ALA A 52 2.27 -2.89 7.82
CA ALA A 52 3.70 -3.13 7.99
C ALA A 52 4.08 -4.46 7.37
N MET A 53 5.35 -4.58 6.99
CA MET A 53 5.89 -5.82 6.45
C MET A 53 6.74 -6.48 7.53
N PHE A 54 6.63 -7.79 7.62
CA PHE A 54 7.36 -8.53 8.64
C PHE A 54 8.80 -8.80 8.23
N THR A 55 9.71 -8.61 9.19
CA THR A 55 11.11 -8.99 9.00
C THR A 55 11.50 -9.99 10.09
N ASP A 56 12.74 -10.43 10.07
CA ASP A 56 13.24 -11.33 11.09
C ASP A 56 13.55 -10.60 12.40
N THR A 57 13.40 -9.30 12.41
CA THR A 57 13.54 -8.48 13.61
C THR A 57 12.25 -7.69 13.82
N ASP A 58 12.22 -6.44 13.42
CA ASP A 58 11.06 -5.57 13.63
C ASP A 58 10.20 -5.46 12.39
N ASP A 59 8.94 -5.13 12.59
CA ASP A 59 8.06 -4.83 11.46
C ASP A 59 8.47 -3.49 10.86
N VAL A 60 8.40 -3.42 9.52
CA VAL A 60 8.78 -2.20 8.79
C VAL A 60 7.52 -1.58 8.19
N PRO A 61 7.26 -0.30 8.46
CA PRO A 61 6.07 0.34 7.89
C PRO A 61 6.05 0.25 6.37
N LEU A 62 4.87 0.07 5.82
CA LEU A 62 4.71 -0.07 4.38
C LEU A 62 5.26 1.14 3.63
N GLY A 63 5.09 2.34 4.18
CA GLY A 63 5.63 3.55 3.56
C GLY A 63 7.12 3.50 3.37
N GLU A 64 7.85 2.93 4.34
CA GLU A 64 9.30 2.80 4.23
C GLU A 64 9.67 1.79 3.14
N VAL A 65 8.94 0.69 3.05
CA VAL A 65 9.16 -0.31 2.00
C VAL A 65 8.89 0.28 0.63
N LEU A 66 7.80 1.03 0.51
CA LEU A 66 7.45 1.69 -0.75
C LEU A 66 8.51 2.73 -1.14
N ALA A 67 9.05 3.45 -0.16
CA ALA A 67 10.10 4.44 -0.43
C ALA A 67 11.36 3.77 -0.95
N LYS A 68 11.74 2.64 -0.37
CA LYS A 68 12.89 1.88 -0.85
C LYS A 68 12.66 1.35 -2.25
N LEU A 69 11.46 0.90 -2.53
CA LEU A 69 11.09 0.41 -3.85
C LEU A 69 11.13 1.55 -4.87
N ARG A 70 10.61 2.71 -4.50
CA ARG A 70 10.67 3.90 -5.34
C ARG A 70 12.11 4.26 -5.70
N ASP A 71 13.00 4.23 -4.70
CA ASP A 71 14.40 4.57 -4.91
C ASP A 71 15.08 3.54 -5.82
N LYS A 72 14.75 2.27 -5.64
CA LYS A 72 15.28 1.21 -6.49
C LYS A 72 14.84 1.38 -7.94
N GLU A 73 13.61 1.78 -8.17
CA GLU A 73 13.05 1.91 -9.51
C GLU A 73 13.08 3.33 -10.06
N ASP A 74 13.73 4.24 -9.34
CA ASP A 74 13.87 5.64 -9.75
C ASP A 74 12.49 6.27 -10.02
N SER A 75 11.54 6.02 -9.14
CA SER A 75 10.17 6.50 -9.20
C SER A 75 9.40 6.02 -10.44
N LYS A 76 9.88 4.97 -11.07
CA LYS A 76 9.23 4.39 -12.25
C LYS A 76 8.51 3.11 -11.87
N LEU A 77 7.80 2.54 -12.84
CA LEU A 77 7.12 1.27 -12.65
C LEU A 77 8.14 0.15 -12.37
N PRO A 78 7.71 -0.93 -11.71
CA PRO A 78 8.64 -2.02 -11.40
C PRO A 78 9.28 -2.59 -12.67
N SER A 79 10.59 -2.82 -12.58
CA SER A 79 11.33 -3.42 -13.69
C SER A 79 11.00 -4.89 -13.86
N LEU A 80 10.53 -5.54 -12.80
CA LEU A 80 10.13 -6.94 -12.85
C LEU A 80 8.68 -7.05 -13.32
N ASN A 81 8.43 -7.96 -14.25
CA ASN A 81 7.05 -8.29 -14.63
C ASN A 81 6.44 -9.18 -13.55
N TRP A 82 5.99 -8.54 -12.48
CA TRP A 82 5.56 -9.24 -11.27
C TRP A 82 4.32 -10.11 -11.49
N ARG A 83 3.52 -9.80 -12.50
CA ARG A 83 2.31 -10.59 -12.78
C ARG A 83 2.66 -11.99 -13.25
N LYS A 84 3.78 -12.13 -13.93
CA LYS A 84 4.22 -13.41 -14.50
C LYS A 84 5.44 -13.99 -13.81
N ALA A 85 5.97 -13.30 -12.81
CA ALA A 85 7.18 -13.73 -12.13
C ALA A 85 6.93 -14.97 -11.27
N SER A 86 7.96 -15.84 -11.19
CA SER A 86 7.91 -16.99 -10.32
C SER A 86 8.06 -16.56 -8.87
N ALA A 87 7.76 -17.47 -7.94
CA ALA A 87 7.96 -17.21 -6.52
C ALA A 87 9.40 -16.81 -6.23
N LYS A 88 10.35 -17.52 -6.85
CA LYS A 88 11.76 -17.26 -6.65
C LYS A 88 12.15 -15.86 -7.15
N GLU A 89 11.65 -15.49 -8.30
CA GLU A 89 11.92 -14.15 -8.86
C GLU A 89 11.37 -13.06 -7.98
N LEU A 90 10.16 -13.24 -7.46
CA LEU A 90 9.55 -12.28 -6.57
C LEU A 90 10.33 -12.14 -5.28
N GLN A 91 10.75 -13.25 -4.70
CA GLN A 91 11.52 -13.21 -3.47
C GLN A 91 12.88 -12.56 -3.68
N SER A 92 13.54 -12.85 -4.79
CA SER A 92 14.83 -12.25 -5.10
C SER A 92 14.70 -10.74 -5.31
N TYR A 93 13.66 -10.33 -6.01
CA TYR A 93 13.40 -8.92 -6.24
C TYR A 93 13.12 -8.19 -4.93
N PHE A 94 12.26 -8.78 -4.10
CA PHE A 94 11.89 -8.16 -2.84
C PHE A 94 13.05 -8.10 -1.86
N ALA A 95 13.95 -9.09 -1.92
CA ALA A 95 15.14 -9.09 -1.07
C ALA A 95 16.07 -7.91 -1.35
N GLU A 96 16.01 -7.35 -2.54
CA GLU A 96 16.79 -6.14 -2.84
C GLU A 96 16.21 -4.92 -2.15
N VAL A 97 14.93 -4.95 -1.83
CA VAL A 97 14.23 -3.88 -1.15
C VAL A 97 14.29 -4.07 0.36
N LEU A 98 14.06 -5.28 0.81
CA LEU A 98 14.00 -5.61 2.24
C LEU A 98 14.70 -6.95 2.46
N PRO A 99 16.05 -6.94 2.59
CA PRO A 99 16.83 -8.19 2.62
C PRO A 99 16.44 -9.15 3.73
N ASN A 100 15.99 -8.62 4.86
CA ASN A 100 15.66 -9.46 6.01
C ASN A 100 14.16 -9.71 6.17
N PHE A 101 13.38 -9.63 5.09
CA PHE A 101 11.96 -9.90 5.23
C PHE A 101 11.73 -11.34 5.70
N ASP A 102 10.69 -11.53 6.48
CA ASP A 102 10.35 -12.83 7.06
C ASP A 102 9.71 -13.70 5.99
N ARG A 103 10.47 -14.66 5.48
CA ARG A 103 10.02 -15.49 4.36
C ARG A 103 8.88 -16.42 4.72
N ASP A 104 8.66 -16.64 6.01
CA ASP A 104 7.55 -17.48 6.45
C ASP A 104 6.24 -16.73 6.54
N ARG A 105 6.30 -15.42 6.84
CA ARG A 105 5.10 -14.60 7.02
C ARG A 105 4.79 -13.71 5.83
N VAL A 106 5.80 -13.37 5.02
CA VAL A 106 5.60 -12.57 3.81
C VAL A 106 5.56 -13.54 2.64
N HIS A 107 4.37 -13.75 2.10
CA HIS A 107 4.16 -14.72 1.02
C HIS A 107 4.34 -14.04 -0.34
N THR A 108 4.49 -14.86 -1.39
CA THR A 108 4.62 -14.31 -2.74
C THR A 108 3.40 -13.50 -3.17
N SER A 109 2.21 -13.89 -2.68
CA SER A 109 1.00 -13.13 -2.95
C SER A 109 1.08 -11.73 -2.32
N ASP A 110 1.72 -11.60 -1.17
CA ASP A 110 1.90 -10.31 -0.52
C ASP A 110 2.85 -9.43 -1.32
N ILE A 111 3.91 -10.04 -1.86
CA ILE A 111 4.87 -9.31 -2.69
C ILE A 111 4.20 -8.82 -3.96
N LYS A 112 3.39 -9.66 -4.60
CA LYS A 112 2.64 -9.25 -5.79
C LYS A 112 1.70 -8.09 -5.47
N LYS A 113 1.03 -8.16 -4.33
CA LYS A 113 0.11 -7.13 -3.91
C LYS A 113 0.83 -5.80 -3.67
N LEU A 114 2.00 -5.87 -3.03
CA LEU A 114 2.83 -4.69 -2.80
C LEU A 114 3.24 -4.05 -4.13
N LEU A 115 3.67 -4.85 -5.08
CA LEU A 115 4.08 -4.33 -6.38
C LEU A 115 2.91 -3.76 -7.16
N GLN A 116 1.74 -4.36 -7.06
CA GLN A 116 0.52 -3.82 -7.65
C GLN A 116 0.19 -2.45 -7.05
N TRP A 117 0.27 -2.33 -5.74
CA TRP A 117 0.00 -1.06 -5.06
C TRP A 117 1.02 0.00 -5.47
N TYR A 118 2.29 -0.38 -5.52
CA TYR A 118 3.34 0.54 -5.94
C TYR A 118 3.05 1.07 -7.35
N GLU A 119 2.69 0.18 -8.26
CA GLU A 119 2.38 0.55 -9.63
C GLU A 119 1.21 1.54 -9.69
N ILE A 120 0.16 1.26 -8.93
CA ILE A 120 -1.00 2.15 -8.86
C ILE A 120 -0.61 3.53 -8.33
N LEU A 121 0.19 3.55 -7.27
CA LEU A 121 0.60 4.82 -6.65
C LEU A 121 1.48 5.63 -7.58
N VAL A 122 2.42 5.00 -8.27
CA VAL A 122 3.28 5.69 -9.22
C VAL A 122 2.47 6.27 -10.38
N LYS A 123 1.54 5.50 -10.91
CA LYS A 123 0.68 5.98 -11.99
C LYS A 123 -0.21 7.13 -11.56
N ALA A 124 -0.57 7.17 -10.29
CA ALA A 124 -1.38 8.26 -9.73
C ALA A 124 -0.53 9.46 -9.31
N GLY A 125 0.77 9.39 -9.46
CA GLY A 125 1.67 10.47 -9.08
C GLY A 125 1.96 10.54 -7.59
N VAL A 126 1.65 9.48 -6.84
CA VAL A 126 1.87 9.43 -5.40
C VAL A 126 3.20 8.73 -5.15
N THR A 127 4.27 9.51 -4.98
CA THR A 127 5.61 8.95 -4.79
C THR A 127 6.28 9.45 -3.50
N ASN A 128 5.69 10.38 -2.80
CA ASN A 128 6.27 10.89 -1.56
C ASN A 128 5.76 10.08 -0.38
N PHE A 129 6.34 8.89 -0.21
CA PHE A 129 5.88 7.95 0.82
C PHE A 129 6.40 8.33 2.20
N GLU A 130 7.48 9.07 2.29
CA GLU A 130 8.10 9.39 3.56
C GLU A 130 7.25 10.30 4.44
N GLU A 131 6.47 11.17 3.84
CA GLU A 131 5.61 12.07 4.59
C GLU A 131 4.60 11.34 5.45
N ASP A 132 4.26 10.13 5.05
CA ASP A 132 3.19 9.38 5.66
C ASP A 132 3.67 8.27 6.56
N MET A 133 4.96 8.22 6.84
CA MET A 133 5.51 7.20 7.72
C MET A 133 5.39 7.56 9.19
N LYS A 134 5.19 8.81 9.50
CA LYS A 134 5.06 9.25 10.88
C LYS A 134 3.64 9.01 11.37
N PRO A 135 3.48 8.59 12.63
CA PRO A 135 2.15 8.45 13.19
C PRO A 135 1.43 9.79 13.13
N THR A 136 0.15 9.74 12.92
CA THR A 136 -0.66 10.94 12.91
C THR A 136 -0.80 11.43 14.32
N GLU A 137 -0.10 12.52 14.63
CA GLU A 137 -0.10 13.06 15.95
C GLU A 137 -1.43 13.59 16.35
N GLY A 138 -1.81 13.31 17.55
CA GLY A 138 -3.08 13.77 18.05
C GLY A 138 -4.21 13.32 17.20
N ASP A 139 -3.94 12.47 16.31
CA ASP A 139 -4.96 12.00 15.47
C ASP A 139 -5.92 11.26 16.26
N ASN A 140 -7.07 11.57 15.99
CA ASN A 140 -8.08 10.97 16.67
C ASN A 140 -8.39 9.66 16.13
N THR A 141 -8.68 8.79 17.00
CA THR A 141 -9.06 7.48 16.59
C THR A 141 -10.29 7.45 15.77
N ASP A 142 -11.06 8.52 15.78
CA ASP A 142 -12.21 8.58 14.93
C ASP A 142 -11.83 8.56 13.47
N ASP A 143 -10.59 8.85 13.15
CA ASP A 143 -10.10 8.73 11.81
C ASP A 143 -9.73 7.32 11.44
N ARG A 144 -9.77 6.43 12.36
CA ARG A 144 -9.48 5.04 12.09
C ARG A 144 -10.59 4.42 11.30
N LEU A 145 -10.21 3.57 10.43
CA LEU A 145 -11.17 2.91 9.57
C LEU A 145 -11.57 1.54 10.08
#